data_717de80c057208c3fb8d627fee74ddb1
#
_entry.id   717de80c057208c3fb8d627fee74ddb1
#
_cell.length_a   1.000
_cell.length_b   1.000
_cell.length_c   1.000
_cell.angle_alpha   90.00
_cell.angle_beta   90.00
_cell.angle_gamma   90.00
#
_symmetry.space_group_name_H-M   'P 1'
#
loop_
_entity.id
_entity.type
_entity.pdbx_description
1 polymer ?
#
loop_
_entity_poly.entity_id
_entity_poly.type
_entity_poly.pdbx_seq_one_letter_code
_entity_poly.pdbx_strand_id
1 'polypeptide(L)' 'MLDSGMINKIQKAREYASEPERIHFRSLEVEFDGKNGEHHVDFREGHWHCDCDYFRGHHTCSHTMAMERVLGIMAPAEVA' A
#
# COMPACT_ATOMS: atom_id res chain seq x y z
N MET A 1 12.77 29.69 8.02
CA MET A 1 11.79 30.46 7.25
C MET A 1 11.52 29.78 5.92
N LEU A 2 10.24 29.72 5.53
CA LEU A 2 9.87 29.09 4.25
C LEU A 2 10.05 30.10 3.14
N ASP A 3 10.71 29.70 2.06
CA ASP A 3 10.80 30.48 0.84
C ASP A 3 9.62 30.20 -0.10
N SER A 4 9.50 30.96 -1.18
CA SER A 4 8.40 30.80 -2.13
C SER A 4 8.44 29.44 -2.82
N GLY A 5 9.63 28.88 -3.05
CA GLY A 5 9.76 27.55 -3.61
C GLY A 5 9.19 26.46 -2.70
N MET A 6 9.43 26.57 -1.39
CA MET A 6 8.91 25.63 -0.42
C MET A 6 7.40 25.75 -0.29
N ILE A 7 6.87 26.97 -0.30
CA ILE A 7 5.41 27.20 -0.23
C ILE A 7 4.73 26.55 -1.43
N ASN A 8 5.30 26.69 -2.62
CA ASN A 8 4.79 26.07 -3.85
C ASN A 8 4.75 24.53 -3.71
N LYS A 9 5.81 23.95 -3.16
CA LYS A 9 5.90 22.51 -2.98
C LYS A 9 4.85 21.99 -1.98
N ILE A 10 4.60 22.75 -0.92
CA ILE A 10 3.57 22.40 0.06
C ILE A 10 2.19 22.38 -0.59
N GLN A 11 1.89 23.39 -1.41
CA GLN A 11 0.62 23.45 -2.10
C GLN A 11 0.45 22.31 -3.09
N LYS A 12 1.50 22.02 -3.88
CA LYS A 12 1.46 20.89 -4.82
C LYS A 12 1.30 19.56 -4.10
N ALA A 13 1.96 19.40 -2.96
CA ALA A 13 1.83 18.17 -2.17
C ALA A 13 0.39 17.96 -1.73
N ARG A 14 -0.29 19.01 -1.30
CA ARG A 14 -1.71 18.92 -0.93
C ARG A 14 -2.58 18.52 -2.11
N GLU A 15 -2.34 19.13 -3.27
CA GLU A 15 -3.08 18.80 -4.48
C GLU A 15 -2.87 17.35 -4.89
N TYR A 16 -1.62 16.90 -4.93
CA TYR A 16 -1.30 15.51 -5.28
C TYR A 16 -1.92 14.53 -4.28
N ALA A 17 -1.88 14.85 -2.99
CA ALA A 17 -2.44 13.97 -1.97
C ALA A 17 -3.95 13.81 -2.08
N SER A 18 -4.63 14.78 -2.68
CA SER A 18 -6.07 14.69 -2.91
C SER A 18 -6.43 13.94 -4.20
N GLU A 19 -5.41 13.52 -4.95
CA GLU A 19 -5.60 12.84 -6.24
C GLU A 19 -4.87 11.51 -6.24
N PRO A 20 -5.36 10.52 -5.48
CA PRO A 20 -4.68 9.22 -5.34
C PRO A 20 -4.53 8.48 -6.66
N GLU A 21 -5.32 8.79 -7.68
CA GLU A 21 -5.21 8.19 -9.00
C GLU A 21 -3.89 8.49 -9.69
N ARG A 22 -3.12 9.45 -9.18
CA ARG A 22 -1.78 9.75 -9.69
C ARG A 22 -0.73 8.77 -9.21
N ILE A 23 -1.04 7.99 -8.15
CA ILE A 23 -0.07 7.14 -7.48
C ILE A 23 -0.41 5.69 -7.74
N HIS A 24 0.57 4.94 -8.23
CA HIS A 24 0.40 3.53 -8.52
C HIS A 24 1.51 2.76 -7.82
N PHE A 25 1.15 1.97 -6.82
CA PHE A 25 2.12 1.11 -6.16
C PHE A 25 2.48 -0.04 -7.08
N ARG A 26 3.76 -0.32 -7.19
CA ARG A 26 4.25 -1.45 -7.98
C ARG A 26 4.81 -2.54 -7.08
N SER A 27 5.41 -2.13 -5.98
CA SER A 27 5.90 -3.03 -4.95
C SER A 27 5.83 -2.32 -3.62
N LEU A 28 5.65 -3.07 -2.57
CA LEU A 28 5.62 -2.53 -1.21
C LEU A 28 5.87 -3.65 -0.21
N GLU A 29 6.28 -3.27 0.98
CA GLU A 29 6.30 -4.19 2.10
C GLU A 29 5.92 -3.43 3.36
N VAL A 30 5.17 -4.07 4.23
CA VAL A 30 4.71 -3.47 5.48
C VAL A 30 4.74 -4.47 6.62
N GLU A 31 4.85 -3.92 7.82
CA GLU A 31 4.55 -4.68 9.03
C GLU A 31 3.08 -4.42 9.34
N PHE A 32 2.34 -5.47 9.54
CA PHE A 32 0.90 -5.39 9.76
C PHE A 32 0.59 -5.90 11.17
N ASP A 33 0.06 -5.02 12.01
CA ASP A 33 -0.36 -5.41 13.36
C ASP A 33 -1.72 -6.07 13.30
N GLY A 34 -1.72 -7.39 13.23
CA GLY A 34 -2.96 -8.16 13.24
C GLY A 34 -3.46 -8.38 14.66
N LYS A 35 -4.65 -8.93 14.78
CA LYS A 35 -5.24 -9.20 16.09
C LYS A 35 -4.48 -10.26 16.87
N ASN A 36 -3.80 -11.16 16.16
CA ASN A 36 -3.08 -12.27 16.77
C ASN A 36 -1.57 -12.12 16.67
N GLY A 37 -1.09 -10.92 16.35
CA GLY A 37 0.33 -10.65 16.27
C GLY A 37 0.70 -9.88 15.02
N GLU A 38 1.99 -9.63 14.91
CA GLU A 38 2.55 -8.86 13.82
C GLU A 38 2.81 -9.77 12.61
N HIS A 39 2.47 -9.27 11.43
CA HIS A 39 2.68 -9.99 10.18
C HIS A 39 3.46 -9.16 9.20
N HIS A 40 4.18 -9.83 8.33
CA HIS A 40 4.86 -9.19 7.19
C HIS A 40 3.99 -9.38 5.96
N VAL A 41 3.62 -8.28 5.32
CA VAL A 41 2.84 -8.29 4.09
C VAL A 41 3.63 -7.54 3.03
N ASP A 42 3.74 -8.14 1.85
CA ASP A 42 4.41 -7.47 0.74
C ASP A 42 3.73 -7.75 -0.58
N PHE A 43 4.00 -6.87 -1.54
CA PHE A 43 3.62 -7.07 -2.93
C PHE A 43 4.88 -6.93 -3.77
N ARG A 44 5.21 -7.96 -4.53
CA ARG A 44 6.38 -7.98 -5.42
C ARG A 44 6.14 -8.92 -6.57
N GLU A 45 6.74 -8.60 -7.70
CA GLU A 45 6.67 -9.44 -8.89
C GLU A 45 5.22 -9.76 -9.29
N GLY A 46 4.31 -8.81 -9.05
CA GLY A 46 2.91 -8.95 -9.43
C GLY A 46 2.05 -9.74 -8.46
N HIS A 47 2.56 -10.10 -7.29
CA HIS A 47 1.84 -10.94 -6.34
C HIS A 47 1.93 -10.45 -4.91
N TRP A 48 0.83 -10.58 -4.19
CA TRP A 48 0.81 -10.38 -2.75
C TRP A 48 1.45 -11.56 -2.03
N HIS A 49 2.08 -11.27 -0.90
CA HIS A 49 2.63 -12.28 0.00
C HIS A 49 2.31 -11.87 1.43
N CYS A 50 1.96 -12.85 2.26
CA CYS A 50 1.73 -12.65 3.67
C CYS A 50 2.23 -13.89 4.42
N ASP A 51 2.77 -13.68 5.60
CA ASP A 51 3.34 -14.77 6.39
C ASP A 51 2.32 -15.51 7.26
N CYS A 52 1.04 -15.18 7.17
CA CYS A 52 0.03 -15.85 7.97
C CYS A 52 -0.33 -17.24 7.41
N ASP A 53 -0.86 -18.09 8.30
CA ASP A 53 -1.18 -19.46 7.93
C ASP A 53 -2.28 -19.57 6.88
N TYR A 54 -3.27 -18.68 6.96
CA TYR A 54 -4.37 -18.71 6.00
C TYR A 54 -3.89 -18.43 4.59
N PHE A 55 -3.01 -17.43 4.43
CA PHE A 55 -2.45 -17.10 3.13
C PHE A 55 -1.71 -18.26 2.50
N ARG A 56 -1.02 -19.03 3.34
CA ARG A 56 -0.22 -20.16 2.88
C ARG A 56 -1.05 -21.19 2.13
N GLY A 57 -2.29 -21.39 2.55
CA GLY A 57 -3.18 -22.35 1.91
C GLY A 57 -4.13 -21.77 0.88
N HIS A 58 -4.33 -20.45 0.86
CA HIS A 58 -5.38 -19.83 0.05
C HIS A 58 -4.88 -18.75 -0.90
N HIS A 59 -3.62 -18.32 -0.76
CA HIS A 59 -3.03 -17.23 -1.55
C HIS A 59 -3.77 -15.89 -1.42
N THR A 60 -4.57 -15.75 -0.38
CA THR A 60 -5.25 -14.52 0.01
C THR A 60 -5.53 -14.59 1.50
N CYS A 61 -5.72 -13.45 2.13
CA CYS A 61 -6.04 -13.41 3.56
C CYS A 61 -6.62 -12.04 3.93
N SER A 62 -7.05 -11.90 5.19
CA SER A 62 -7.58 -10.63 5.66
C SER A 62 -6.56 -9.50 5.58
N HIS A 63 -5.28 -9.80 5.77
CA HIS A 63 -4.22 -8.79 5.74
C HIS A 63 -4.02 -8.22 4.33
N THR A 64 -3.92 -9.08 3.33
CA THR A 64 -3.77 -8.61 1.95
C THR A 64 -5.04 -7.92 1.46
N MET A 65 -6.20 -8.43 1.83
CA MET A 65 -7.48 -7.80 1.47
C MET A 65 -7.61 -6.42 2.11
N ALA A 66 -7.16 -6.27 3.36
CA ALA A 66 -7.15 -4.98 4.03
C ALA A 66 -6.24 -3.99 3.32
N MET A 67 -5.07 -4.44 2.87
CA MET A 67 -4.14 -3.60 2.13
C MET A 67 -4.76 -3.10 0.83
N GLU A 68 -5.45 -3.96 0.11
CA GLU A 68 -6.13 -3.57 -1.11
C GLU A 68 -7.21 -2.51 -0.84
N ARG A 69 -7.94 -2.65 0.25
CA ARG A 69 -8.96 -1.67 0.64
C ARG A 69 -8.35 -0.32 1.04
N VAL A 70 -7.26 -0.36 1.80
CA VAL A 70 -6.59 0.87 2.24
C VAL A 70 -6.00 1.63 1.05
N LEU A 71 -5.35 0.91 0.15
CA LEU A 71 -4.71 1.53 -1.02
C LEU A 71 -5.73 1.97 -2.06
N GLY A 72 -6.86 1.26 -2.16
CA GLY A 72 -7.90 1.60 -3.13
C GLY A 72 -7.37 1.65 -4.55
N ILE A 73 -7.59 2.76 -5.22
CA ILE A 73 -7.17 2.95 -6.61
C ILE A 73 -5.65 2.92 -6.78
N MET A 74 -4.90 3.12 -5.69
CA MET A 74 -3.43 3.06 -5.71
C MET A 74 -2.89 1.63 -5.64
N ALA A 75 -3.74 0.64 -5.37
CA ALA A 75 -3.30 -0.72 -5.18
C ALA A 75 -2.65 -1.29 -6.45
N PRO A 76 -1.56 -2.06 -6.29
CA PRO A 76 -0.94 -2.70 -7.44
C PRO A 76 -1.84 -3.78 -8.01
N ALA A 77 -1.78 -3.97 -9.32
CA ALA A 77 -2.56 -5.00 -10.00
C ALA A 77 -1.79 -6.33 -9.95
N GLU A 78 -2.48 -7.38 -9.54
CA GLU A 78 -1.88 -8.72 -9.58
C GLU A 78 -1.80 -9.21 -11.02
N VAL A 79 -0.72 -9.91 -11.33
CA VAL A 79 -0.58 -10.56 -12.62
C VAL A 79 -1.18 -11.96 -12.55
N ALA A 80 -1.68 -12.42 -13.67
CA ALA A 80 -2.32 -13.73 -13.77
C ALA A 80 -1.30 -14.88 -13.64
#